data_2e28209131e12e1e506499eee1e17ae4
#
_entry.id   2e28209131e12e1e506499eee1e17ae4
#
_cell.length_a   1.000
_cell.length_b   1.000
_cell.length_c   1.000
_cell.angle_alpha   90.00
_cell.angle_beta   90.00
_cell.angle_gamma   90.00
#
_symmetry.space_group_name_H-M   'P 1'
#
loop_
_entity.id
_entity.type
_entity.pdbx_description
1 polymer ?
#
loop_
_entity_poly.entity_id
_entity_poly.type
_entity_poly.pdbx_seq_one_letter_code
_entity_poly.pdbx_strand_id
1 'polypeptide(L)'
;MMSDMRHLSIAAALVLALACSAPAQQASSGSDTAARVGDRTITVKELDDHWQKSAPGPHAQALQALYDGRKAALDEIIADSLITQAAKAKNVTPEQYMQAEVGKRINPVTETEIVTFFQENQGQMQGRPMADVGPSIRRYLEEQQRASAQEAVISELRKAGPRIQLTMDAPRQQVNIAADDASEGPANAPVMIIEFSDFQCPFCQRVMPTLKRVRQTYGDRVRIVWKDFPLTQIHPQAFKAAEAGNCAREQGKFWEYHDRLFTNQQALQPEFLKKYAADAGLDATKFGACLDTAKYSDRVQAQMGVGTGLGVGSTPSIFINGRLVAGAQPYETFVSIIDEELERAKK
;
A
#
# COMPACT_ATOMS: atom_id res chain seq x y z
N MET A 1 31.58 -34.25 -59.89
CA MET A 1 31.20 -35.52 -59.27
C MET A 1 30.32 -35.17 -58.12
N MET A 2 29.01 -35.16 -58.30
CA MET A 2 28.02 -36.16 -57.88
C MET A 2 27.99 -36.25 -56.35
N SER A 3 26.97 -35.60 -55.77
CA SER A 3 25.69 -36.17 -55.39
C SER A 3 25.73 -36.84 -54.01
N ASP A 4 25.01 -36.25 -53.03
CA ASP A 4 23.94 -36.99 -52.40
C ASP A 4 23.06 -36.05 -51.55
N MET A 5 21.84 -35.84 -51.98
CA MET A 5 20.74 -35.28 -51.23
C MET A 5 20.12 -36.41 -50.39
N ARG A 6 20.20 -36.31 -49.09
CA ARG A 6 19.43 -37.18 -48.19
C ARG A 6 18.23 -36.41 -47.61
N HIS A 7 17.06 -36.87 -48.02
CA HIS A 7 15.75 -36.49 -47.55
C HIS A 7 15.62 -36.77 -46.02
N LEU A 8 15.42 -35.74 -45.24
CA LEU A 8 15.00 -35.90 -43.83
C LEU A 8 13.48 -35.77 -43.78
N SER A 9 12.82 -36.92 -43.61
CA SER A 9 11.38 -37.00 -43.36
C SER A 9 11.10 -36.46 -41.98
N ILE A 10 10.34 -35.34 -41.91
CA ILE A 10 9.82 -34.79 -40.64
C ILE A 10 8.56 -35.62 -40.28
N ALA A 11 8.71 -36.54 -39.34
CA ALA A 11 7.61 -37.18 -38.70
C ALA A 11 6.97 -36.17 -37.71
N ALA A 12 5.78 -35.69 -38.06
CA ALA A 12 4.96 -34.88 -37.17
C ALA A 12 4.43 -35.76 -36.02
N ALA A 13 5.06 -35.69 -34.84
CA ALA A 13 4.51 -36.29 -33.64
C ALA A 13 3.40 -35.37 -33.11
N LEU A 14 2.15 -35.80 -33.29
CA LEU A 14 0.98 -35.21 -32.66
C LEU A 14 1.08 -35.47 -31.16
N VAL A 15 1.53 -34.50 -30.37
CA VAL A 15 1.43 -34.52 -28.93
C VAL A 15 -0.02 -34.15 -28.58
N LEU A 16 -0.85 -35.16 -28.28
CA LEU A 16 -2.12 -34.93 -27.59
C LEU A 16 -1.82 -34.40 -26.20
N ALA A 17 -1.93 -33.10 -26.02
CA ALA A 17 -1.97 -32.46 -24.71
C ALA A 17 -3.32 -32.87 -24.06
N LEU A 18 -3.32 -33.91 -23.20
CA LEU A 18 -4.38 -34.10 -22.22
C LEU A 18 -4.32 -32.90 -21.28
N ALA A 19 -5.18 -31.92 -21.53
CA ALA A 19 -5.49 -30.88 -20.55
C ALA A 19 -6.18 -31.57 -19.36
N CYS A 20 -5.40 -31.94 -18.33
CA CYS A 20 -5.95 -32.16 -17.01
C CYS A 20 -6.56 -30.85 -16.55
N SER A 21 -7.84 -30.63 -16.82
CA SER A 21 -8.64 -29.62 -16.14
C SER A 21 -8.69 -30.01 -14.67
N ALA A 22 -7.80 -29.44 -13.86
CA ALA A 22 -7.97 -29.45 -12.42
C ALA A 22 -9.35 -28.83 -12.13
N PRO A 23 -10.21 -29.46 -11.30
CA PRO A 23 -11.47 -28.86 -10.94
C PRO A 23 -11.19 -27.50 -10.32
N ALA A 24 -11.85 -26.47 -10.84
CA ALA A 24 -11.78 -25.13 -10.24
C ALA A 24 -12.20 -25.28 -8.78
N GLN A 25 -11.28 -24.95 -7.87
CA GLN A 25 -11.53 -25.01 -6.44
C GLN A 25 -12.56 -23.91 -6.14
N GLN A 26 -13.83 -24.32 -6.00
CA GLN A 26 -14.91 -23.44 -5.60
C GLN A 26 -14.56 -22.87 -4.23
N ALA A 27 -14.70 -21.55 -4.07
CA ALA A 27 -14.60 -20.94 -2.76
C ALA A 27 -15.62 -21.61 -1.82
N SER A 28 -15.13 -22.31 -0.80
CA SER A 28 -15.97 -23.00 0.18
C SER A 28 -16.81 -22.00 0.96
N SER A 29 -18.09 -22.29 1.18
CA SER A 29 -18.93 -21.52 2.09
C SER A 29 -18.55 -21.81 3.53
N GLY A 30 -18.79 -20.85 4.45
CA GLY A 30 -18.47 -21.04 5.88
C GLY A 30 -19.19 -22.27 6.52
N SER A 31 -20.26 -22.76 5.90
CA SER A 31 -21.00 -23.95 6.30
C SER A 31 -20.41 -25.26 5.74
N ASP A 32 -19.46 -25.19 4.78
CA ASP A 32 -18.88 -26.38 4.16
C ASP A 32 -18.08 -27.19 5.18
N THR A 33 -18.13 -28.51 5.04
CA THR A 33 -17.37 -29.42 5.89
C THR A 33 -15.90 -29.37 5.49
N ALA A 34 -15.04 -28.92 6.42
CA ALA A 34 -13.59 -28.97 6.26
C ALA A 34 -13.03 -30.36 6.59
N ALA A 35 -13.55 -31.00 7.64
CA ALA A 35 -13.13 -32.35 8.07
C ALA A 35 -14.21 -33.05 8.90
N ARG A 36 -14.07 -34.37 9.05
CA ARG A 36 -14.84 -35.19 10.02
C ARG A 36 -13.89 -36.01 10.87
N VAL A 37 -14.12 -35.99 12.18
CA VAL A 37 -13.36 -36.78 13.16
C VAL A 37 -14.37 -37.61 13.98
N GLY A 38 -14.57 -38.86 13.60
CA GLY A 38 -15.69 -39.66 14.10
C GLY A 38 -17.01 -38.98 13.75
N ASP A 39 -17.85 -38.73 14.74
CA ASP A 39 -19.16 -38.08 14.55
C ASP A 39 -19.07 -36.55 14.53
N ARG A 40 -17.90 -35.96 14.86
CA ARG A 40 -17.71 -34.54 14.87
C ARG A 40 -17.39 -33.98 13.47
N THR A 41 -18.21 -33.05 13.02
CA THR A 41 -17.95 -32.28 11.79
C THR A 41 -17.25 -30.98 12.16
N ILE A 42 -16.13 -30.67 11.47
CA ILE A 42 -15.42 -29.41 11.52
C ILE A 42 -15.79 -28.63 10.26
N THR A 43 -16.32 -27.43 10.42
CA THR A 43 -16.70 -26.57 9.29
C THR A 43 -15.56 -25.63 8.90
N VAL A 44 -15.62 -25.08 7.67
CA VAL A 44 -14.68 -24.05 7.22
C VAL A 44 -14.74 -22.83 8.14
N LYS A 45 -15.94 -22.45 8.59
CA LYS A 45 -16.09 -21.34 9.56
C LYS A 45 -15.34 -21.62 10.89
N GLU A 46 -15.47 -22.82 11.44
CA GLU A 46 -14.76 -23.20 12.66
C GLU A 46 -13.24 -23.18 12.45
N LEU A 47 -12.78 -23.60 11.27
CA LEU A 47 -11.37 -23.55 10.89
C LEU A 47 -10.87 -22.08 10.82
N ASP A 48 -11.62 -21.21 10.16
CA ASP A 48 -11.27 -19.77 10.03
C ASP A 48 -11.30 -19.07 11.39
N ASP A 49 -12.31 -19.34 12.23
CA ASP A 49 -12.40 -18.80 13.59
C ASP A 49 -11.19 -19.25 14.46
N HIS A 50 -10.75 -20.50 14.30
CA HIS A 50 -9.58 -21.03 14.98
C HIS A 50 -8.29 -20.37 14.45
N TRP A 51 -8.15 -20.24 13.14
CA TRP A 51 -6.98 -19.59 12.51
C TRP A 51 -6.89 -18.12 12.92
N GLN A 52 -8.00 -17.38 12.91
CA GLN A 52 -8.04 -16.01 13.38
C GLN A 52 -7.56 -15.86 14.83
N LYS A 53 -7.89 -16.81 15.70
CA LYS A 53 -7.48 -16.79 17.12
C LYS A 53 -6.01 -17.19 17.31
N SER A 54 -5.56 -18.22 16.59
CA SER A 54 -4.21 -18.78 16.77
C SER A 54 -3.12 -18.01 16.03
N ALA A 55 -3.45 -17.39 14.89
CA ALA A 55 -2.53 -16.63 14.05
C ALA A 55 -3.23 -15.42 13.37
N PRO A 56 -3.64 -14.40 14.16
CA PRO A 56 -4.47 -13.29 13.65
C PRO A 56 -3.78 -12.50 12.53
N GLY A 57 -2.48 -12.28 12.61
CA GLY A 57 -1.72 -11.57 11.57
C GLY A 57 -1.74 -12.27 10.22
N PRO A 58 -1.28 -13.53 10.11
CA PRO A 58 -1.37 -14.31 8.88
C PRO A 58 -2.78 -14.44 8.32
N HIS A 59 -3.79 -14.63 9.17
CA HIS A 59 -5.20 -14.65 8.76
C HIS A 59 -5.62 -13.33 8.09
N ALA A 60 -5.31 -12.21 8.73
CA ALA A 60 -5.64 -10.88 8.21
C ALA A 60 -4.94 -10.57 6.88
N GLN A 61 -3.66 -10.96 6.74
CA GLN A 61 -2.90 -10.82 5.50
C GLN A 61 -3.52 -11.64 4.35
N ALA A 62 -3.95 -12.88 4.63
CA ALA A 62 -4.59 -13.71 3.62
C ALA A 62 -5.92 -13.12 3.14
N LEU A 63 -6.75 -12.60 4.06
CA LEU A 63 -8.01 -11.94 3.71
C LEU A 63 -7.76 -10.66 2.90
N GLN A 64 -6.74 -9.86 3.27
CA GLN A 64 -6.37 -8.67 2.53
C GLN A 64 -5.91 -9.02 1.12
N ALA A 65 -5.02 -10.00 0.97
CA ALA A 65 -4.54 -10.45 -0.35
C ALA A 65 -5.67 -10.94 -1.25
N LEU A 66 -6.63 -11.69 -0.69
CA LEU A 66 -7.81 -12.14 -1.42
C LEU A 66 -8.70 -10.97 -1.87
N TYR A 67 -8.91 -9.99 -0.97
CA TYR A 67 -9.66 -8.78 -1.30
C TYR A 67 -8.99 -7.99 -2.40
N ASP A 68 -7.67 -7.75 -2.28
CA ASP A 68 -6.90 -6.97 -3.25
C ASP A 68 -6.92 -7.61 -4.64
N GLY A 69 -6.75 -8.94 -4.70
CA GLY A 69 -6.86 -9.68 -5.96
C GLY A 69 -8.25 -9.58 -6.59
N ARG A 70 -9.30 -9.71 -5.79
CA ARG A 70 -10.69 -9.56 -6.26
C ARG A 70 -10.98 -8.12 -6.70
N LYS A 71 -10.45 -7.14 -5.97
CA LYS A 71 -10.64 -5.72 -6.32
C LYS A 71 -9.95 -5.39 -7.63
N ALA A 72 -8.73 -5.85 -7.85
CA ALA A 72 -8.02 -5.66 -9.10
C ALA A 72 -8.79 -6.26 -10.29
N ALA A 73 -9.24 -7.51 -10.17
CA ALA A 73 -10.05 -8.17 -11.20
C ALA A 73 -11.38 -7.43 -11.45
N LEU A 74 -12.02 -6.91 -10.40
CA LEU A 74 -13.25 -6.12 -10.53
C LEU A 74 -12.99 -4.79 -11.24
N ASP A 75 -11.89 -4.13 -10.93
CA ASP A 75 -11.50 -2.87 -11.59
C ASP A 75 -11.23 -3.06 -13.09
N GLU A 76 -10.63 -4.20 -13.49
CA GLU A 76 -10.48 -4.59 -14.90
C GLU A 76 -11.84 -4.81 -15.58
N ILE A 77 -12.73 -5.60 -14.97
CA ILE A 77 -14.08 -5.86 -15.51
C ILE A 77 -14.89 -4.55 -15.68
N ILE A 78 -14.78 -3.65 -14.71
CA ILE A 78 -15.43 -2.33 -14.79
C ILE A 78 -14.83 -1.51 -15.94
N ALA A 79 -13.50 -1.48 -16.08
CA ALA A 79 -12.83 -0.75 -17.16
C ALA A 79 -13.26 -1.29 -18.53
N ASP A 80 -13.25 -2.61 -18.73
CA ASP A 80 -13.68 -3.26 -19.97
C ASP A 80 -15.14 -2.96 -20.30
N SER A 81 -16.02 -2.96 -19.29
CA SER A 81 -17.43 -2.61 -19.46
C SER A 81 -17.61 -1.16 -19.93
N LEU A 82 -16.89 -0.22 -19.31
CA LEU A 82 -16.94 1.20 -19.67
C LEU A 82 -16.39 1.45 -21.07
N ILE A 83 -15.26 0.83 -21.41
CA ILE A 83 -14.65 0.92 -22.75
C ILE A 83 -15.60 0.35 -23.79
N THR A 84 -16.20 -0.81 -23.55
CA THR A 84 -17.18 -1.44 -24.44
C THR A 84 -18.38 -0.57 -24.69
N GLN A 85 -18.94 0.06 -23.64
CA GLN A 85 -20.06 1.00 -23.77
C GLN A 85 -19.68 2.24 -24.60
N ALA A 86 -18.50 2.82 -24.35
CA ALA A 86 -18.00 3.99 -25.08
C ALA A 86 -17.72 3.66 -26.56
N ALA A 87 -17.14 2.52 -26.84
CA ALA A 87 -16.88 2.02 -28.19
C ALA A 87 -18.16 1.80 -28.98
N LYS A 88 -19.17 1.16 -28.33
CA LYS A 88 -20.50 0.96 -28.92
C LYS A 88 -21.18 2.28 -29.28
N ALA A 89 -21.07 3.30 -28.43
CA ALA A 89 -21.63 4.63 -28.70
C ALA A 89 -21.00 5.32 -29.92
N LYS A 90 -19.74 4.94 -30.29
CA LYS A 90 -19.03 5.43 -31.47
C LYS A 90 -19.04 4.48 -32.67
N ASN A 91 -19.75 3.35 -32.59
CA ASN A 91 -19.80 2.29 -33.59
C ASN A 91 -18.41 1.75 -34.02
N VAL A 92 -17.54 1.55 -33.05
CA VAL A 92 -16.18 0.99 -33.22
C VAL A 92 -15.95 -0.18 -32.26
N THR A 93 -14.85 -0.94 -32.47
CA THR A 93 -14.48 -1.98 -31.47
C THR A 93 -13.82 -1.34 -30.23
N PRO A 94 -13.81 -2.02 -29.08
CA PRO A 94 -13.10 -1.56 -27.88
C PRO A 94 -11.62 -1.24 -28.15
N GLU A 95 -10.93 -2.05 -28.96
CA GLU A 95 -9.53 -1.87 -29.32
C GLU A 95 -9.34 -0.60 -30.17
N GLN A 96 -10.21 -0.40 -31.18
CA GLN A 96 -10.19 0.81 -32.03
C GLN A 96 -10.47 2.06 -31.20
N TYR A 97 -11.42 1.99 -30.27
CA TYR A 97 -11.73 3.08 -29.34
C TYR A 97 -10.49 3.44 -28.50
N MET A 98 -9.90 2.46 -27.83
CA MET A 98 -8.73 2.68 -26.98
C MET A 98 -7.53 3.18 -27.80
N GLN A 99 -7.25 2.60 -28.96
CA GLN A 99 -6.18 3.06 -29.84
C GLN A 99 -6.34 4.52 -30.23
N ALA A 100 -7.55 4.94 -30.62
CA ALA A 100 -7.85 6.31 -31.01
C ALA A 100 -7.73 7.29 -29.84
N GLU A 101 -8.28 6.94 -28.65
CA GLU A 101 -8.26 7.83 -27.50
C GLU A 101 -6.87 7.94 -26.85
N VAL A 102 -6.13 6.84 -26.78
CA VAL A 102 -4.73 6.82 -26.32
C VAL A 102 -3.84 7.59 -27.30
N GLY A 103 -4.01 7.38 -28.60
CA GLY A 103 -3.24 8.08 -29.63
C GLY A 103 -3.35 9.61 -29.59
N LYS A 104 -4.45 10.16 -29.07
CA LYS A 104 -4.62 11.61 -28.87
C LYS A 104 -3.80 12.16 -27.69
N ARG A 105 -3.32 11.30 -26.80
CA ARG A 105 -2.68 11.64 -25.51
C ARG A 105 -1.21 11.34 -25.44
N ILE A 106 -0.69 10.61 -26.42
CA ILE A 106 0.75 10.28 -26.51
C ILE A 106 1.43 11.16 -27.53
N ASN A 107 2.65 11.60 -27.20
CA ASN A 107 3.53 12.31 -28.11
C ASN A 107 4.78 11.46 -28.36
N PRO A 108 5.46 11.61 -29.50
CA PRO A 108 6.75 10.95 -29.73
C PRO A 108 7.76 11.32 -28.64
N VAL A 109 8.39 10.31 -28.05
CA VAL A 109 9.46 10.52 -27.07
C VAL A 109 10.65 11.21 -27.75
N THR A 110 11.05 12.34 -27.21
CA THR A 110 12.14 13.18 -27.75
C THR A 110 13.51 12.70 -27.25
N GLU A 111 14.57 13.05 -27.99
CA GLU A 111 15.94 12.79 -27.54
C GLU A 111 16.26 13.48 -26.21
N THR A 112 15.69 14.67 -25.99
CA THR A 112 15.87 15.41 -24.74
C THR A 112 15.32 14.62 -23.54
N GLU A 113 14.13 14.03 -23.65
CA GLU A 113 13.56 13.21 -22.59
C GLU A 113 14.41 11.98 -22.28
N ILE A 114 14.96 11.35 -23.32
CA ILE A 114 15.85 10.19 -23.18
C ILE A 114 17.14 10.59 -22.45
N VAL A 115 17.75 11.73 -22.83
CA VAL A 115 18.97 12.24 -22.18
C VAL A 115 18.69 12.62 -20.74
N THR A 116 17.58 13.29 -20.46
CA THR A 116 17.18 13.68 -19.10
C THR A 116 16.98 12.44 -18.24
N PHE A 117 16.23 11.46 -18.72
CA PHE A 117 16.02 10.19 -18.01
C PHE A 117 17.34 9.47 -17.71
N PHE A 118 18.24 9.42 -18.68
CA PHE A 118 19.57 8.82 -18.51
C PHE A 118 20.38 9.54 -17.42
N GLN A 119 20.39 10.88 -17.42
CA GLN A 119 21.13 11.68 -16.43
C GLN A 119 20.59 11.49 -15.02
N GLU A 120 19.25 11.47 -14.86
CA GLU A 120 18.59 11.31 -13.57
C GLU A 120 18.77 9.90 -12.99
N ASN A 121 19.01 8.90 -13.85
CA ASN A 121 19.10 7.49 -13.46
C ASN A 121 20.48 6.87 -13.67
N GLN A 122 21.55 7.67 -13.76
CA GLN A 122 22.92 7.17 -14.03
C GLN A 122 23.36 6.05 -13.09
N GLY A 123 22.99 6.14 -11.78
CA GLY A 123 23.32 5.11 -10.80
C GLY A 123 22.74 3.73 -11.13
N GLN A 124 21.63 3.66 -11.85
CA GLN A 124 20.97 2.42 -12.26
C GLN A 124 21.54 1.86 -13.58
N MET A 125 22.25 2.70 -14.35
CA MET A 125 22.79 2.32 -15.66
C MET A 125 24.08 1.49 -15.59
N GLN A 126 24.62 1.27 -14.40
CA GLN A 126 25.81 0.44 -14.17
C GLN A 126 27.01 0.81 -15.05
N GLY A 127 27.19 2.11 -15.33
CA GLY A 127 28.28 2.62 -16.17
C GLY A 127 28.11 2.39 -17.68
N ARG A 128 26.96 1.87 -18.14
CA ARG A 128 26.71 1.70 -19.59
C ARG A 128 26.54 3.05 -20.28
N PRO A 129 27.14 3.23 -21.47
CA PRO A 129 27.03 4.48 -22.19
C PRO A 129 25.62 4.70 -22.75
N MET A 130 25.25 5.96 -22.94
CA MET A 130 23.97 6.38 -23.48
C MET A 130 23.64 5.70 -24.83
N ALA A 131 24.63 5.47 -25.68
CA ALA A 131 24.45 4.84 -26.99
C ALA A 131 23.85 3.43 -26.88
N ASP A 132 24.21 2.68 -25.82
CA ASP A 132 23.78 1.30 -25.62
C ASP A 132 22.38 1.20 -24.97
N VAL A 133 22.05 2.17 -24.12
CA VAL A 133 20.80 2.14 -23.32
C VAL A 133 19.69 3.02 -23.90
N GLY A 134 20.02 3.98 -24.75
CA GLY A 134 19.07 4.95 -25.33
C GLY A 134 17.84 4.29 -25.99
N PRO A 135 18.00 3.26 -26.85
CA PRO A 135 16.84 2.56 -27.43
C PRO A 135 15.92 1.89 -26.38
N SER A 136 16.49 1.40 -25.27
CA SER A 136 15.72 0.78 -24.18
C SER A 136 15.01 1.84 -23.35
N ILE A 137 15.65 2.98 -23.09
CA ILE A 137 15.03 4.13 -22.41
C ILE A 137 13.87 4.67 -23.24
N ARG A 138 14.03 4.84 -24.55
CA ARG A 138 12.96 5.28 -25.45
C ARG A 138 11.74 4.37 -25.32
N ARG A 139 11.93 3.06 -25.45
CA ARG A 139 10.85 2.06 -25.34
C ARG A 139 10.14 2.13 -23.99
N TYR A 140 10.93 2.23 -22.92
CA TYR A 140 10.40 2.39 -21.56
C TYR A 140 9.51 3.64 -21.42
N LEU A 141 9.98 4.79 -21.93
CA LEU A 141 9.22 6.05 -21.87
C LEU A 141 7.97 6.00 -22.73
N GLU A 142 8.02 5.38 -23.92
CA GLU A 142 6.85 5.17 -24.78
C GLU A 142 5.81 4.25 -24.12
N GLU A 143 6.24 3.17 -23.48
CA GLU A 143 5.36 2.28 -22.71
C GLU A 143 4.74 3.00 -21.51
N GLN A 144 5.50 3.81 -20.80
CA GLN A 144 5.01 4.62 -19.68
C GLN A 144 3.97 5.66 -20.12
N GLN A 145 4.24 6.39 -21.21
CA GLN A 145 3.27 7.32 -21.77
C GLN A 145 1.99 6.62 -22.21
N ARG A 146 2.10 5.46 -22.84
CA ARG A 146 0.95 4.65 -23.25
C ARG A 146 0.11 4.20 -22.06
N ALA A 147 0.75 3.66 -21.02
CA ALA A 147 0.09 3.22 -19.81
C ALA A 147 -0.65 4.39 -19.11
N SER A 148 0.02 5.54 -18.96
CA SER A 148 -0.58 6.74 -18.38
C SER A 148 -1.75 7.26 -19.22
N ALA A 149 -1.65 7.22 -20.54
CA ALA A 149 -2.74 7.62 -21.43
C ALA A 149 -3.94 6.66 -21.34
N GLN A 150 -3.69 5.35 -21.23
CA GLN A 150 -4.76 4.35 -21.02
C GLN A 150 -5.49 4.60 -19.70
N GLU A 151 -4.75 4.82 -18.62
CA GLU A 151 -5.32 5.10 -17.29
C GLU A 151 -6.15 6.40 -17.31
N ALA A 152 -5.66 7.44 -17.99
CA ALA A 152 -6.40 8.70 -18.16
C ALA A 152 -7.73 8.48 -18.88
N VAL A 153 -7.77 7.71 -19.98
CA VAL A 153 -9.01 7.35 -20.69
C VAL A 153 -9.98 6.62 -19.77
N ILE A 154 -9.51 5.61 -19.03
CA ILE A 154 -10.36 4.85 -18.09
C ILE A 154 -10.89 5.76 -16.97
N SER A 155 -10.03 6.64 -16.43
CA SER A 155 -10.43 7.61 -15.39
C SER A 155 -11.53 8.56 -15.89
N GLU A 156 -11.40 9.08 -17.11
CA GLU A 156 -12.43 9.91 -17.74
C GLU A 156 -13.74 9.15 -17.94
N LEU A 157 -13.68 7.91 -18.41
CA LEU A 157 -14.86 7.05 -18.58
C LEU A 157 -15.55 6.76 -17.23
N ARG A 158 -14.77 6.54 -16.16
CA ARG A 158 -15.33 6.38 -14.80
C ARG A 158 -16.06 7.63 -14.31
N LYS A 159 -15.54 8.82 -14.62
CA LYS A 159 -16.14 10.10 -14.22
C LYS A 159 -17.40 10.45 -15.03
N ALA A 160 -17.38 10.18 -16.33
CA ALA A 160 -18.47 10.50 -17.25
C ALA A 160 -19.53 9.41 -17.37
N GLY A 161 -19.22 8.19 -16.97
CA GLY A 161 -20.05 7.01 -17.09
C GLY A 161 -21.13 6.87 -16.01
N PRO A 162 -21.83 5.74 -16.00
CA PRO A 162 -22.84 5.45 -14.98
C PRO A 162 -22.20 5.37 -13.59
N ARG A 163 -22.99 5.69 -12.56
CA ARG A 163 -22.55 5.55 -11.16
C ARG A 163 -22.15 4.11 -10.86
N ILE A 164 -20.89 3.89 -10.51
CA ILE A 164 -20.38 2.60 -10.07
C ILE A 164 -20.68 2.45 -8.58
N GLN A 165 -21.43 1.41 -8.22
CA GLN A 165 -21.69 1.06 -6.82
C GLN A 165 -20.90 -0.19 -6.48
N LEU A 166 -19.85 -0.03 -5.67
CA LEU A 166 -19.10 -1.15 -5.13
C LEU A 166 -19.84 -1.74 -3.93
N THR A 167 -20.08 -3.05 -3.94
CA THR A 167 -20.75 -3.78 -2.86
C THR A 167 -19.83 -4.79 -2.18
N MET A 168 -18.59 -4.90 -2.64
CA MET A 168 -17.58 -5.76 -2.05
C MET A 168 -16.96 -5.06 -0.83
N ASP A 169 -17.20 -5.60 0.38
CA ASP A 169 -16.63 -5.08 1.60
C ASP A 169 -15.14 -5.42 1.74
N ALA A 170 -14.33 -4.41 2.08
CA ALA A 170 -12.93 -4.61 2.43
C ALA A 170 -12.80 -5.31 3.80
N PRO A 171 -11.81 -6.18 4.00
CA PRO A 171 -11.48 -6.72 5.31
C PRO A 171 -11.19 -5.57 6.28
N ARG A 172 -11.66 -5.73 7.51
CA ARG A 172 -11.45 -4.72 8.55
C ARG A 172 -10.88 -5.36 9.78
N GLN A 173 -9.88 -4.73 10.34
CA GLN A 173 -9.27 -5.13 11.58
C GLN A 173 -9.60 -4.10 12.67
N GLN A 174 -9.91 -4.59 13.85
CA GLN A 174 -10.10 -3.71 15.00
C GLN A 174 -8.73 -3.37 15.59
N VAL A 175 -8.33 -2.11 15.45
CA VAL A 175 -7.11 -1.60 16.06
C VAL A 175 -7.44 -0.90 17.36
N ASN A 176 -6.96 -1.43 18.48
CA ASN A 176 -7.17 -0.82 19.77
C ASN A 176 -6.30 0.43 19.94
N ILE A 177 -6.94 1.54 20.30
CA ILE A 177 -6.28 2.80 20.65
C ILE A 177 -6.40 3.06 22.14
N ALA A 178 -5.32 3.51 22.77
CA ALA A 178 -5.35 4.00 24.15
C ALA A 178 -5.76 5.48 24.18
N ALA A 179 -6.37 5.91 25.27
CA ALA A 179 -6.81 7.30 25.41
C ALA A 179 -5.65 8.31 25.32
N ASP A 180 -4.45 7.86 25.67
CA ASP A 180 -3.22 8.64 25.64
C ASP A 180 -2.34 8.39 24.41
N ASP A 181 -2.84 7.70 23.36
CA ASP A 181 -2.12 7.64 22.10
C ASP A 181 -2.05 9.02 21.44
N ALA A 182 -0.89 9.35 20.89
CA ALA A 182 -0.72 10.61 20.19
C ALA A 182 -1.68 10.67 19.00
N SER A 183 -2.50 11.72 18.94
CA SER A 183 -3.48 11.85 17.88
C SER A 183 -3.76 13.31 17.52
N GLU A 184 -4.14 13.52 16.27
CA GLU A 184 -4.65 14.78 15.73
C GLU A 184 -6.06 14.61 15.20
N GLY A 185 -6.91 15.59 15.46
CA GLY A 185 -8.32 15.59 15.09
C GLY A 185 -9.25 15.19 16.22
N PRO A 186 -10.57 15.41 16.03
CA PRO A 186 -11.54 15.18 17.10
C PRO A 186 -11.71 13.68 17.39
N ALA A 187 -11.98 13.37 18.65
CA ALA A 187 -12.14 11.98 19.10
C ALA A 187 -13.33 11.26 18.41
N ASN A 188 -14.34 12.02 17.99
CA ASN A 188 -15.54 11.53 17.32
C ASN A 188 -15.50 11.68 15.79
N ALA A 189 -14.33 11.88 15.20
CA ALA A 189 -14.20 11.92 13.74
C ALA A 189 -14.78 10.64 13.12
N PRO A 190 -15.56 10.74 12.03
CA PRO A 190 -16.16 9.57 11.38
C PRO A 190 -15.13 8.65 10.73
N VAL A 191 -13.93 9.16 10.42
CA VAL A 191 -12.84 8.37 9.84
C VAL A 191 -11.63 8.42 10.75
N MET A 192 -11.20 7.26 11.22
CA MET A 192 -9.99 7.07 12.02
C MET A 192 -8.88 6.50 11.14
N ILE A 193 -7.73 7.15 11.16
CA ILE A 193 -6.52 6.76 10.46
C ILE A 193 -5.47 6.43 11.52
N ILE A 194 -5.07 5.16 11.61
CA ILE A 194 -4.07 4.70 12.58
C ILE A 194 -2.81 4.33 11.81
N GLU A 195 -1.71 5.01 12.09
CA GLU A 195 -0.42 4.76 11.45
C GLU A 195 0.51 4.00 12.40
N PHE A 196 0.91 2.80 12.01
CA PHE A 196 2.06 2.11 12.60
C PHE A 196 3.31 2.57 11.87
N SER A 197 4.21 3.23 12.57
CA SER A 197 5.27 3.99 11.96
C SER A 197 6.60 3.86 12.72
N ASP A 198 7.68 4.24 12.03
CA ASP A 198 9.05 4.16 12.50
C ASP A 198 9.79 5.44 12.12
N PHE A 199 10.32 6.16 13.11
CA PHE A 199 11.01 7.44 12.91
C PHE A 199 12.27 7.35 12.03
N GLN A 200 12.87 6.18 11.87
CA GLN A 200 14.03 5.97 11.01
C GLN A 200 13.66 5.47 9.61
N CYS A 201 12.40 5.08 9.38
CA CYS A 201 11.94 4.55 8.11
C CYS A 201 11.78 5.65 7.04
N PRO A 202 12.45 5.57 5.88
CA PRO A 202 12.34 6.59 4.83
C PRO A 202 10.95 6.62 4.17
N PHE A 203 10.25 5.49 4.17
CA PHE A 203 8.88 5.43 3.65
C PHE A 203 7.87 6.10 4.60
N CYS A 204 8.11 6.05 5.93
CA CYS A 204 7.31 6.80 6.89
C CYS A 204 7.49 8.31 6.68
N GLN A 205 8.73 8.79 6.48
CA GLN A 205 8.96 10.18 6.10
C GLN A 205 8.22 10.57 4.81
N ARG A 206 8.24 9.67 3.81
CA ARG A 206 7.59 9.92 2.51
C ARG A 206 6.08 10.06 2.60
N VAL A 207 5.40 9.37 3.50
CA VAL A 207 3.94 9.44 3.65
C VAL A 207 3.46 10.68 4.41
N MET A 208 4.32 11.31 5.21
CA MET A 208 3.94 12.48 6.02
C MET A 208 3.27 13.62 5.24
N PRO A 209 3.81 14.10 4.08
CA PRO A 209 3.13 15.13 3.30
C PRO A 209 1.72 14.71 2.86
N THR A 210 1.53 13.42 2.55
CA THR A 210 0.23 12.85 2.19
C THR A 210 -0.74 12.91 3.38
N LEU A 211 -0.34 12.45 4.55
CA LEU A 211 -1.19 12.50 5.76
C LEU A 211 -1.51 13.94 6.17
N LYS A 212 -0.54 14.85 6.08
CA LYS A 212 -0.74 16.28 6.33
C LYS A 212 -1.78 16.87 5.35
N ARG A 213 -1.68 16.53 4.06
CA ARG A 213 -2.66 16.95 3.05
C ARG A 213 -4.04 16.36 3.31
N VAL A 214 -4.13 15.09 3.73
CA VAL A 214 -5.38 14.45 4.17
C VAL A 214 -6.00 15.25 5.31
N ARG A 215 -5.22 15.56 6.36
CA ARG A 215 -5.71 16.34 7.50
C ARG A 215 -6.22 17.72 7.08
N GLN A 216 -5.51 18.41 6.19
CA GLN A 216 -5.91 19.72 5.65
C GLN A 216 -7.20 19.64 4.83
N THR A 217 -7.35 18.57 4.00
CA THR A 217 -8.52 18.42 3.12
C THR A 217 -9.78 17.99 3.86
N TYR A 218 -9.65 17.10 4.82
CA TYR A 218 -10.80 16.50 5.51
C TYR A 218 -11.13 17.16 6.85
N GLY A 219 -10.21 17.92 7.44
CA GLY A 219 -10.43 18.65 8.70
C GLY A 219 -10.94 17.74 9.80
N ASP A 220 -12.02 18.13 10.45
CA ASP A 220 -12.61 17.40 11.58
C ASP A 220 -13.30 16.08 11.22
N ARG A 221 -13.32 15.73 9.94
CA ARG A 221 -13.84 14.43 9.48
C ARG A 221 -12.84 13.29 9.63
N VAL A 222 -11.58 13.59 9.93
CA VAL A 222 -10.54 12.58 10.13
C VAL A 222 -9.82 12.77 11.46
N ARG A 223 -9.47 11.67 12.11
CA ARG A 223 -8.55 11.62 13.24
C ARG A 223 -7.36 10.74 12.88
N ILE A 224 -6.15 11.26 13.01
CA ILE A 224 -4.91 10.51 12.81
C ILE A 224 -4.37 10.10 14.17
N VAL A 225 -4.01 8.83 14.33
CA VAL A 225 -3.46 8.24 15.56
C VAL A 225 -2.13 7.60 15.22
N TRP A 226 -1.11 7.91 15.99
CA TRP A 226 0.23 7.32 15.89
C TRP A 226 0.33 6.05 16.73
N LYS A 227 1.03 5.04 16.17
CA LYS A 227 1.47 3.83 16.87
C LYS A 227 2.94 3.57 16.56
N ASP A 228 3.72 3.31 17.60
CA ASP A 228 5.12 2.98 17.46
C ASP A 228 5.30 1.56 16.90
N PHE A 229 6.05 1.44 15.81
CA PHE A 229 6.45 0.15 15.25
C PHE A 229 7.88 0.21 14.70
N PRO A 230 8.89 0.41 15.58
CA PRO A 230 10.29 0.49 15.18
C PRO A 230 10.80 -0.85 14.64
N LEU A 231 11.34 -0.84 13.42
CA LEU A 231 11.91 -2.00 12.73
C LEU A 231 13.37 -2.21 13.18
N THR A 232 13.58 -2.59 14.43
CA THR A 232 14.89 -2.63 15.11
C THR A 232 15.95 -3.47 14.41
N GLN A 233 15.55 -4.42 13.56
CA GLN A 233 16.47 -5.29 12.80
C GLN A 233 17.20 -4.53 11.68
N ILE A 234 16.60 -3.47 11.14
CA ILE A 234 17.15 -2.69 10.03
C ILE A 234 17.31 -1.20 10.39
N HIS A 235 16.68 -0.73 11.47
CA HIS A 235 16.68 0.65 11.94
C HIS A 235 17.17 0.73 13.40
N PRO A 236 18.48 0.77 13.64
CA PRO A 236 19.05 0.62 14.98
C PRO A 236 18.70 1.74 15.96
N GLN A 237 18.30 2.95 15.45
CA GLN A 237 17.93 4.09 16.26
C GLN A 237 16.41 4.20 16.49
N ALA A 238 15.61 3.44 15.76
CA ALA A 238 14.15 3.60 15.70
C ALA A 238 13.48 3.37 17.08
N PHE A 239 13.92 2.37 17.83
CA PHE A 239 13.33 2.09 19.14
C PHE A 239 13.56 3.24 20.12
N LYS A 240 14.78 3.77 20.16
CA LYS A 240 15.11 4.91 21.04
C LYS A 240 14.41 6.20 20.61
N ALA A 241 14.21 6.39 19.30
CA ALA A 241 13.42 7.49 18.76
C ALA A 241 11.94 7.37 19.14
N ALA A 242 11.38 6.16 19.14
CA ALA A 242 10.02 5.89 19.61
C ALA A 242 9.84 6.20 21.11
N GLU A 243 10.79 5.79 21.96
CA GLU A 243 10.81 6.18 23.37
C GLU A 243 10.85 7.71 23.54
N ALA A 244 11.69 8.38 22.74
CA ALA A 244 11.82 9.85 22.74
C ALA A 244 10.51 10.55 22.33
N GLY A 245 9.81 10.03 21.30
CA GLY A 245 8.49 10.50 20.91
C GLY A 245 7.48 10.43 22.05
N ASN A 246 7.49 9.32 22.82
CA ASN A 246 6.64 9.16 23.99
C ASN A 246 7.02 10.11 25.14
N CYS A 247 8.31 10.42 25.32
CA CYS A 247 8.73 11.44 26.29
C CYS A 247 8.26 12.85 25.89
N ALA A 248 8.21 13.15 24.59
CA ALA A 248 7.64 14.40 24.08
C ALA A 248 6.11 14.43 24.23
N ARG A 249 5.43 13.30 24.00
CA ARG A 249 3.98 13.13 24.21
C ARG A 249 3.59 13.42 25.67
N GLU A 250 4.36 12.97 26.64
CA GLU A 250 4.12 13.24 28.05
C GLU A 250 4.10 14.75 28.37
N GLN A 251 4.82 15.54 27.60
CA GLN A 251 4.87 17.00 27.71
C GLN A 251 3.91 17.72 26.75
N GLY A 252 3.01 16.98 26.08
CA GLY A 252 2.00 17.53 25.17
C GLY A 252 2.56 18.07 23.84
N LYS A 253 3.79 17.69 23.47
CA LYS A 253 4.46 18.18 22.26
C LYS A 253 4.89 17.05 21.32
N PHE A 254 4.06 16.02 21.21
CA PHE A 254 4.38 14.86 20.34
C PHE A 254 4.58 15.28 18.89
N TRP A 255 3.64 16.02 18.31
CA TRP A 255 3.64 16.27 16.86
C TRP A 255 4.75 17.23 16.44
N GLU A 256 5.07 18.25 17.23
CA GLU A 256 6.21 19.13 16.99
C GLU A 256 7.53 18.37 17.04
N TYR A 257 7.63 17.43 17.98
CA TYR A 257 8.81 16.58 18.12
C TYR A 257 8.89 15.52 17.01
N HIS A 258 7.77 14.89 16.67
CA HIS A 258 7.61 13.97 15.57
C HIS A 258 8.10 14.56 14.23
N ASP A 259 7.63 15.75 13.87
CA ASP A 259 8.05 16.43 12.63
C ASP A 259 9.56 16.70 12.62
N ARG A 260 10.11 17.02 13.78
CA ARG A 260 11.56 17.26 13.91
C ARG A 260 12.36 15.96 13.73
N LEU A 261 11.91 14.85 14.27
CA LEU A 261 12.58 13.56 14.09
C LEU A 261 12.60 13.16 12.60
N PHE A 262 11.49 13.28 11.91
CA PHE A 262 11.43 12.97 10.48
C PHE A 262 12.26 13.91 9.61
N THR A 263 12.39 15.18 10.01
CA THR A 263 13.28 16.11 9.31
C THR A 263 14.76 15.74 9.49
N ASN A 264 15.10 15.00 10.55
CA ASN A 264 16.48 14.70 10.93
C ASN A 264 16.74 13.19 11.06
N GLN A 265 16.12 12.35 10.23
CA GLN A 265 16.18 10.89 10.32
C GLN A 265 17.59 10.27 10.35
N GLN A 266 18.58 10.98 9.82
CA GLN A 266 19.97 10.51 9.77
C GLN A 266 20.71 10.71 11.11
N ALA A 267 20.14 11.40 12.09
CA ALA A 267 20.73 11.73 13.35
C ALA A 267 19.74 11.53 14.51
N LEU A 268 19.48 10.27 14.87
CA LEU A 268 18.55 9.87 15.92
C LEU A 268 19.24 9.23 17.13
N GLN A 269 20.54 9.48 17.31
CA GLN A 269 21.28 9.08 18.51
C GLN A 269 20.80 9.88 19.74
N PRO A 270 20.94 9.36 20.96
CA PRO A 270 20.39 9.99 22.18
C PRO A 270 20.75 11.44 22.38
N GLU A 271 21.96 11.86 22.04
CA GLU A 271 22.41 13.24 22.15
C GLU A 271 21.61 14.19 21.20
N PHE A 272 21.32 13.73 19.97
CA PHE A 272 20.50 14.49 19.03
C PHE A 272 19.03 14.51 19.43
N LEU A 273 18.49 13.37 19.94
CA LEU A 273 17.13 13.31 20.46
C LEU A 273 16.91 14.34 21.58
N LYS A 274 17.86 14.47 22.52
CA LYS A 274 17.81 15.48 23.59
C LYS A 274 17.90 16.90 23.04
N LYS A 275 18.75 17.14 22.04
CA LYS A 275 18.86 18.43 21.37
C LYS A 275 17.54 18.81 20.71
N TYR A 276 16.93 17.90 19.95
CA TYR A 276 15.66 18.16 19.27
C TYR A 276 14.52 18.44 20.26
N ALA A 277 14.55 17.83 21.45
CA ALA A 277 13.60 18.13 22.51
C ALA A 277 13.71 19.57 22.99
N ALA A 278 14.94 20.04 23.24
CA ALA A 278 15.18 21.43 23.61
C ALA A 278 14.76 22.40 22.48
N ASP A 279 15.10 22.10 21.23
CA ASP A 279 14.73 22.89 20.05
C ASP A 279 13.19 22.94 19.84
N ALA A 280 12.44 21.91 20.28
CA ALA A 280 10.98 21.87 20.27
C ALA A 280 10.36 22.55 21.51
N GLY A 281 11.18 23.11 22.40
CA GLY A 281 10.74 23.81 23.61
C GLY A 281 10.18 22.87 24.68
N LEU A 282 10.66 21.63 24.76
CA LEU A 282 10.40 20.69 25.84
C LEU A 282 11.29 21.01 27.05
N ASP A 283 10.84 20.64 28.24
CA ASP A 283 11.69 20.64 29.43
C ASP A 283 12.78 19.59 29.28
N ALA A 284 14.02 20.07 29.04
CA ALA A 284 15.17 19.22 28.74
C ALA A 284 15.52 18.27 29.90
N THR A 285 15.31 18.68 31.15
CA THR A 285 15.59 17.87 32.33
C THR A 285 14.61 16.72 32.45
N LYS A 286 13.31 16.99 32.31
CA LYS A 286 12.26 15.96 32.32
C LYS A 286 12.41 15.01 31.15
N PHE A 287 12.68 15.56 29.96
CA PHE A 287 12.87 14.76 28.76
C PHE A 287 14.10 13.84 28.90
N GLY A 288 15.23 14.38 29.35
CA GLY A 288 16.44 13.62 29.59
C GLY A 288 16.22 12.48 30.57
N ALA A 289 15.62 12.74 31.72
CA ALA A 289 15.29 11.73 32.73
C ALA A 289 14.36 10.64 32.16
N CYS A 290 13.35 11.01 31.40
CA CYS A 290 12.44 10.07 30.74
C CYS A 290 13.19 9.16 29.75
N LEU A 291 14.02 9.74 28.88
CA LEU A 291 14.73 9.00 27.84
C LEU A 291 15.84 8.09 28.39
N ASP A 292 16.59 8.59 29.42
CA ASP A 292 17.72 7.87 30.01
C ASP A 292 17.26 6.67 30.84
N THR A 293 16.08 6.74 31.47
CA THR A 293 15.48 5.64 32.21
C THR A 293 14.66 4.69 31.34
N ALA A 294 14.61 4.91 30.02
CA ALA A 294 13.80 4.12 29.09
C ALA A 294 12.32 3.99 29.55
N LYS A 295 11.76 5.07 30.12
CA LYS A 295 10.43 5.10 30.75
C LYS A 295 9.30 4.50 29.90
N TYR A 296 9.41 4.61 28.58
CA TYR A 296 8.38 4.15 27.65
C TYR A 296 8.76 2.91 26.85
N SER A 297 9.80 2.18 27.25
CA SER A 297 10.22 0.94 26.57
C SER A 297 9.06 -0.07 26.47
N ASP A 298 8.37 -0.35 27.59
CA ASP A 298 7.27 -1.32 27.63
C ASP A 298 6.09 -0.89 26.75
N ARG A 299 5.81 0.43 26.70
CA ARG A 299 4.77 0.97 25.83
C ARG A 299 5.10 0.75 24.35
N VAL A 300 6.33 1.04 23.94
CA VAL A 300 6.77 0.82 22.55
C VAL A 300 6.66 -0.66 22.20
N GLN A 301 7.13 -1.55 23.08
CA GLN A 301 7.01 -3.01 22.88
C GLN A 301 5.54 -3.46 22.80
N ALA A 302 4.67 -2.95 23.66
CA ALA A 302 3.24 -3.26 23.61
C ALA A 302 2.60 -2.83 22.30
N GLN A 303 2.93 -1.63 21.79
CA GLN A 303 2.44 -1.16 20.49
C GLN A 303 2.96 -2.01 19.32
N MET A 304 4.23 -2.39 19.34
CA MET A 304 4.79 -3.37 18.38
C MET A 304 4.04 -4.69 18.43
N GLY A 305 3.73 -5.20 19.63
CA GLY A 305 2.94 -6.42 19.82
C GLY A 305 1.54 -6.31 19.19
N VAL A 306 0.86 -5.18 19.37
CA VAL A 306 -0.42 -4.90 18.72
C VAL A 306 -0.29 -4.93 17.20
N GLY A 307 0.70 -4.22 16.65
CA GLY A 307 0.94 -4.20 15.20
C GLY A 307 1.24 -5.60 14.64
N THR A 308 2.12 -6.36 15.31
CA THR A 308 2.42 -7.75 14.91
C THR A 308 1.18 -8.64 14.93
N GLY A 309 0.33 -8.52 15.95
CA GLY A 309 -0.95 -9.24 16.02
C GLY A 309 -1.93 -8.89 14.91
N LEU A 310 -1.82 -7.69 14.34
CA LEU A 310 -2.58 -7.24 13.17
C LEU A 310 -1.92 -7.58 11.82
N GLY A 311 -0.78 -8.28 11.84
CA GLY A 311 -0.04 -8.62 10.62
C GLY A 311 0.83 -7.51 10.06
N VAL A 312 1.09 -6.45 10.84
CA VAL A 312 2.05 -5.41 10.45
C VAL A 312 3.44 -6.02 10.40
N GLY A 313 4.05 -6.04 9.22
CA GLY A 313 5.41 -6.54 8.99
C GLY A 313 6.35 -5.49 8.40
N SER A 314 5.82 -4.29 8.08
CA SER A 314 6.57 -3.18 7.51
C SER A 314 5.95 -1.85 7.89
N THR A 315 6.70 -0.75 7.71
CA THR A 315 6.21 0.61 7.97
C THR A 315 6.37 1.51 6.74
N PRO A 316 5.47 2.49 6.54
CA PRO A 316 4.25 2.67 7.33
C PRO A 316 3.20 1.60 7.02
N SER A 317 2.43 1.18 8.02
CA SER A 317 1.20 0.41 7.84
C SER A 317 0.05 1.22 8.42
N ILE A 318 -0.91 1.57 7.58
CA ILE A 318 -1.96 2.52 7.93
C ILE A 318 -3.31 1.82 7.89
N PHE A 319 -4.11 2.00 8.93
CA PHE A 319 -5.47 1.47 9.00
C PHE A 319 -6.47 2.61 8.94
N ILE A 320 -7.31 2.64 7.91
CA ILE A 320 -8.39 3.62 7.74
C ILE A 320 -9.71 2.93 8.09
N ASN A 321 -10.30 3.24 9.24
CA ASN A 321 -11.46 2.53 9.79
C ASN A 321 -11.28 0.99 9.74
N GLY A 322 -10.07 0.53 10.05
CA GLY A 322 -9.71 -0.88 10.07
C GLY A 322 -9.27 -1.47 8.72
N ARG A 323 -9.37 -0.73 7.62
CA ARG A 323 -8.88 -1.16 6.29
C ARG A 323 -7.38 -0.90 6.19
N LEU A 324 -6.61 -1.95 5.90
CA LEU A 324 -5.15 -1.83 5.79
C LEU A 324 -4.75 -1.14 4.48
N VAL A 325 -3.88 -0.15 4.61
CA VAL A 325 -3.14 0.52 3.52
C VAL A 325 -1.66 0.33 3.81
N ALA A 326 -1.01 -0.57 3.10
CA ALA A 326 0.39 -0.89 3.31
C ALA A 326 1.31 0.06 2.53
N GLY A 327 2.36 0.55 3.20
CA GLY A 327 3.38 1.40 2.60
C GLY A 327 2.93 2.85 2.35
N ALA A 328 3.85 3.64 1.81
CA ALA A 328 3.61 5.04 1.45
C ALA A 328 2.85 5.16 0.13
N GLN A 329 1.54 4.99 0.18
CA GLN A 329 0.66 5.11 -0.97
C GLN A 329 0.45 6.55 -1.43
N PRO A 330 0.10 6.80 -2.70
CA PRO A 330 -0.28 8.11 -3.21
C PRO A 330 -1.50 8.70 -2.48
N TYR A 331 -1.61 10.02 -2.49
CA TYR A 331 -2.71 10.76 -1.85
C TYR A 331 -4.10 10.30 -2.34
N GLU A 332 -4.23 10.00 -3.61
CA GLU A 332 -5.47 9.58 -4.26
C GLU A 332 -6.01 8.26 -3.68
N THR A 333 -5.13 7.35 -3.25
CA THR A 333 -5.51 6.11 -2.55
C THR A 333 -6.19 6.43 -1.22
N PHE A 334 -5.63 7.37 -0.45
CA PHE A 334 -6.25 7.81 0.81
C PHE A 334 -7.60 8.48 0.57
N VAL A 335 -7.69 9.37 -0.42
CA VAL A 335 -8.93 10.05 -0.79
C VAL A 335 -10.03 9.04 -1.11
N SER A 336 -9.74 8.06 -1.98
CA SER A 336 -10.72 7.04 -2.36
C SER A 336 -11.27 6.28 -1.15
N ILE A 337 -10.39 5.84 -0.25
CA ILE A 337 -10.80 5.08 0.93
C ILE A 337 -11.56 5.96 1.93
N ILE A 338 -11.07 7.17 2.19
CA ILE A 338 -11.72 8.10 3.14
C ILE A 338 -13.11 8.49 2.67
N ASP A 339 -13.28 8.77 1.38
CA ASP A 339 -14.58 9.14 0.81
C ASP A 339 -15.57 7.96 0.90
N GLU A 340 -15.13 6.73 0.61
CA GLU A 340 -15.95 5.52 0.81
C GLU A 340 -16.38 5.37 2.28
N GLU A 341 -15.46 5.61 3.24
CA GLU A 341 -15.76 5.51 4.67
C GLU A 341 -16.73 6.62 5.14
N LEU A 342 -16.57 7.83 4.62
CA LEU A 342 -17.49 8.93 4.91
C LEU A 342 -18.91 8.67 4.36
N GLU A 343 -19.03 8.09 3.16
CA GLU A 343 -20.34 7.68 2.63
C GLU A 343 -20.96 6.53 3.44
N ARG A 344 -20.14 5.61 3.94
CA ARG A 344 -20.60 4.54 4.82
C ARG A 344 -21.10 5.06 6.17
N ALA A 345 -20.44 6.06 6.74
CA ALA A 345 -20.83 6.66 8.01
C ALA A 345 -22.16 7.44 7.97
N LYS A 346 -22.70 7.74 6.77
CA LYS A 346 -24.00 8.39 6.58
C LYS A 346 -25.19 7.42 6.58
N LYS A 347 -24.89 6.10 6.46
CA LYS A 347 -25.89 5.02 6.44
C LYS A 347 -26.14 4.46 7.85
#